data_1fc9f37beb1229bb8bfd3c04576b4d87
#
_entry.id   1fc9f37beb1229bb8bfd3c04576b4d87
#
_cell.length_a   1.000
_cell.length_b   1.000
_cell.length_c   1.000
_cell.angle_alpha   90.00
_cell.angle_beta   90.00
_cell.angle_gamma   90.00
#
_symmetry.space_group_name_H-M   'P 1'
#
loop_
_entity.id
_entity.type
_entity.pdbx_description
1 polymer ?
#
loop_
_entity_poly.entity_id
_entity_poly.type
_entity_poly.pdbx_seq_one_letter_code
_entity_poly.pdbx_strand_id
1 'polypeptide(L)'
;MAAAYPRDEVETAFRHYFLTGPVGEDWVAWSRLFTPDATYNDHFWGTFHGPAEIQRFLEGTMSFAAHVNSPLVWYNIDGAQVVYKVVNRADNPQPGGETIEFPSLQVIRYAGDGKWASEDDWWTVAEMRLFNRRYQAARERAGDKARDPLSRLDWDAGREVGTGTDWVRPSPGHRPRPSWLGRDVPPITRLSDIDVGVRHAVAAR
;
A
#
# COMPACT_ATOMS: atom_id res chain seq x y z
N MET A 1 -26.97 -10.34 -8.72
CA MET A 1 -26.21 -9.23 -9.31
C MET A 1 -25.40 -8.61 -8.19
N ALA A 2 -24.09 -8.40 -8.37
CA ALA A 2 -23.30 -7.66 -7.38
C ALA A 2 -23.87 -6.24 -7.28
N ALA A 3 -23.94 -5.70 -6.07
CA ALA A 3 -24.35 -4.30 -5.86
C ALA A 3 -23.41 -3.39 -6.65
N ALA A 4 -23.99 -2.52 -7.47
CA ALA A 4 -23.22 -1.51 -8.17
C ALA A 4 -23.14 -0.27 -7.27
N TYR A 5 -21.92 0.06 -6.84
CA TYR A 5 -21.67 1.27 -6.06
C TYR A 5 -21.18 2.40 -7.00
N PRO A 6 -21.54 3.65 -6.71
CA PRO A 6 -20.97 4.80 -7.40
C PRO A 6 -19.44 4.79 -7.24
N ARG A 7 -18.72 5.11 -8.30
CA ARG A 7 -17.26 5.09 -8.31
C ARG A 7 -16.64 6.03 -7.29
N ASP A 8 -17.21 7.22 -7.16
CA ASP A 8 -16.78 8.25 -6.20
C ASP A 8 -16.98 7.82 -4.75
N GLU A 9 -18.02 7.04 -4.46
CA GLU A 9 -18.23 6.43 -3.15
C GLU A 9 -17.11 5.43 -2.82
N VAL A 10 -16.82 4.51 -3.76
CA VAL A 10 -15.76 3.50 -3.59
C VAL A 10 -14.38 4.18 -3.45
N GLU A 11 -14.12 5.21 -4.25
CA GLU A 11 -12.85 5.95 -4.18
C GLU A 11 -12.70 6.71 -2.87
N THR A 12 -13.77 7.32 -2.38
CA THR A 12 -13.78 8.00 -1.07
C THR A 12 -13.51 7.00 0.05
N ALA A 13 -14.15 5.83 0.02
CA ALA A 13 -13.91 4.75 0.97
C ALA A 13 -12.48 4.22 0.88
N PHE A 14 -11.93 4.07 -0.34
CA PHE A 14 -10.55 3.65 -0.54
C PHE A 14 -9.53 4.65 0.00
N ARG A 15 -9.77 5.94 -0.20
CA ARG A 15 -8.92 6.98 0.38
C ARG A 15 -8.92 6.92 1.91
N HIS A 16 -10.09 6.78 2.51
CA HIS A 16 -10.20 6.64 3.96
C HIS A 16 -9.48 5.38 4.47
N TYR A 17 -9.69 4.23 3.81
CA TYR A 17 -9.01 2.99 4.09
C TYR A 17 -7.48 3.16 4.04
N PHE A 18 -6.96 3.73 2.97
CA PHE A 18 -5.53 3.87 2.76
C PHE A 18 -4.88 4.85 3.75
N LEU A 19 -5.57 5.96 4.05
CA LEU A 19 -5.10 6.95 5.02
C LEU A 19 -5.11 6.43 6.45
N THR A 20 -6.10 5.61 6.81
CA THR A 20 -6.23 5.07 8.17
C THR A 20 -5.20 3.97 8.42
N GLY A 21 -5.05 3.02 7.48
CA GLY A 21 -4.13 1.88 7.60
C GLY A 21 -2.73 2.19 7.09
N PRO A 22 -2.44 2.03 5.78
CA PRO A 22 -1.08 2.14 5.24
C PRO A 22 -0.34 3.44 5.54
N VAL A 23 -1.05 4.56 5.72
CA VAL A 23 -0.46 5.86 6.04
C VAL A 23 -0.49 6.13 7.54
N GLY A 24 -1.66 6.04 8.16
CA GLY A 24 -1.87 6.43 9.56
C GLY A 24 -1.52 5.34 10.56
N GLU A 25 -1.52 4.07 10.11
CA GLU A 25 -1.21 2.88 10.92
C GLU A 25 -2.08 2.73 12.18
N ASP A 26 -3.25 3.31 12.13
CA ASP A 26 -4.28 3.05 13.13
C ASP A 26 -4.98 1.73 12.81
N TRP A 27 -4.30 0.61 13.14
CA TRP A 27 -4.80 -0.73 12.84
C TRP A 27 -6.10 -1.05 13.57
N VAL A 28 -6.36 -0.39 14.69
CA VAL A 28 -7.63 -0.50 15.43
C VAL A 28 -8.77 0.15 14.64
N ALA A 29 -8.61 1.39 14.22
CA ALA A 29 -9.60 2.08 13.41
C ALA A 29 -9.74 1.44 12.03
N TRP A 30 -8.61 1.03 11.43
CA TRP A 30 -8.58 0.42 10.11
C TRP A 30 -9.28 -0.94 10.06
N SER A 31 -9.08 -1.81 11.05
CA SER A 31 -9.77 -3.09 11.12
C SER A 31 -11.30 -2.94 11.20
N ARG A 32 -11.78 -1.85 11.78
CA ARG A 32 -13.21 -1.52 11.85
C ARG A 32 -13.80 -1.10 10.50
N LEU A 33 -12.98 -0.85 9.49
CA LEU A 33 -13.45 -0.61 8.11
C LEU A 33 -13.84 -1.92 7.41
N PHE A 34 -13.57 -3.08 7.98
CA PHE A 34 -14.01 -4.36 7.44
C PHE A 34 -15.39 -4.76 7.99
N THR A 35 -16.13 -5.55 7.17
CA THR A 35 -17.40 -6.14 7.63
C THR A 35 -17.15 -7.21 8.69
N PRO A 36 -18.15 -7.57 9.51
CA PRO A 36 -17.98 -8.61 10.52
C PRO A 36 -17.56 -9.98 9.97
N ASP A 37 -17.95 -10.29 8.74
CA ASP A 37 -17.65 -11.53 8.01
C ASP A 37 -16.53 -11.37 6.98
N ALA A 38 -15.79 -10.27 7.01
CA ALA A 38 -14.71 -10.00 6.08
C ALA A 38 -13.59 -11.05 6.16
N THR A 39 -12.90 -11.23 5.04
CA THR A 39 -11.69 -12.04 4.96
C THR A 39 -10.51 -11.20 4.51
N TYR A 40 -9.40 -11.34 5.23
CA TYR A 40 -8.09 -10.83 4.81
C TYR A 40 -7.20 -12.03 4.50
N ASN A 41 -6.75 -12.14 3.27
CA ASN A 41 -5.91 -13.23 2.82
C ASN A 41 -4.53 -12.71 2.44
N ASP A 42 -3.55 -12.90 3.33
CA ASP A 42 -2.14 -12.73 3.00
C ASP A 42 -1.61 -14.05 2.46
N HIS A 43 -1.13 -14.06 1.23
CA HIS A 43 -0.70 -15.28 0.55
C HIS A 43 0.56 -15.95 1.14
N PHE A 44 1.16 -15.36 2.16
CA PHE A 44 2.25 -15.94 2.92
C PHE A 44 1.85 -16.27 4.37
N TRP A 45 1.13 -15.36 5.05
CA TRP A 45 0.78 -15.51 6.45
C TRP A 45 -0.51 -16.27 6.70
N GLY A 46 -1.39 -16.35 5.69
CA GLY A 46 -2.67 -17.04 5.77
C GLY A 46 -3.88 -16.15 5.72
N THR A 47 -5.04 -16.71 6.12
CA THR A 47 -6.34 -16.03 6.06
C THR A 47 -6.84 -15.68 7.44
N PHE A 48 -7.31 -14.45 7.60
CA PHE A 48 -7.84 -13.89 8.85
C PHE A 48 -9.29 -13.47 8.65
N HIS A 49 -10.13 -13.74 9.66
CA HIS A 49 -11.56 -13.55 9.57
C HIS A 49 -12.05 -12.48 10.55
N GLY A 50 -12.78 -11.51 9.99
CA GLY A 50 -13.38 -10.41 10.73
C GLY A 50 -12.38 -9.42 11.34
N PRO A 51 -12.89 -8.26 11.78
CA PRO A 51 -12.05 -7.15 12.24
C PRO A 51 -11.05 -7.51 13.34
N ALA A 52 -11.42 -8.39 14.27
CA ALA A 52 -10.57 -8.71 15.43
C ALA A 52 -9.34 -9.55 15.05
N GLU A 53 -9.46 -10.51 14.11
CA GLU A 53 -8.31 -11.29 13.64
C GLU A 53 -7.42 -10.46 12.73
N ILE A 54 -8.02 -9.67 11.85
CA ILE A 54 -7.32 -8.73 10.96
C ILE A 54 -6.48 -7.75 11.78
N GLN A 55 -7.07 -7.16 12.84
CA GLN A 55 -6.34 -6.26 13.73
C GLN A 55 -5.13 -6.93 14.36
N ARG A 56 -5.33 -8.10 15.00
CA ARG A 56 -4.23 -8.84 15.66
C ARG A 56 -3.12 -9.21 14.69
N PHE A 57 -3.47 -9.62 13.48
CA PHE A 57 -2.50 -9.94 12.43
C PHE A 57 -1.65 -8.73 12.08
N LEU A 58 -2.27 -7.58 11.83
CA LEU A 58 -1.53 -6.37 11.44
C LEU A 58 -0.73 -5.78 12.58
N GLU A 59 -1.28 -5.70 13.79
CA GLU A 59 -0.51 -5.25 14.96
C GLU A 59 0.73 -6.15 15.19
N GLY A 60 0.57 -7.46 15.00
CA GLY A 60 1.66 -8.42 15.11
C GLY A 60 2.71 -8.21 14.02
N THR A 61 2.33 -8.24 12.74
CA THR A 61 3.27 -8.15 11.61
C THR A 61 3.92 -6.78 11.51
N MET A 62 3.18 -5.70 11.72
CA MET A 62 3.70 -4.35 11.60
C MET A 62 4.60 -3.94 12.78
N SER A 63 4.51 -4.61 13.93
CA SER A 63 5.47 -4.42 15.02
C SER A 63 6.89 -4.83 14.64
N PHE A 64 7.04 -5.87 13.81
CA PHE A 64 8.35 -6.31 13.30
C PHE A 64 8.84 -5.46 12.13
N ALA A 65 7.92 -4.82 11.42
CA ALA A 65 8.17 -4.05 10.21
C ALA A 65 8.12 -2.53 10.47
N ALA A 66 8.46 -2.08 11.68
CA ALA A 66 8.42 -0.66 12.05
C ALA A 66 9.23 0.26 11.12
N HIS A 67 10.21 -0.27 10.41
CA HIS A 67 11.04 0.44 9.43
C HIS A 67 10.45 0.44 8.01
N VAL A 68 9.32 -0.24 7.79
CA VAL A 68 8.69 -0.39 6.47
C VAL A 68 7.47 0.53 6.37
N ASN A 69 7.35 1.22 5.28
CA ASN A 69 6.17 1.99 4.89
C ASN A 69 5.72 1.54 3.49
N SER A 70 4.47 1.78 3.15
CA SER A 70 3.85 1.24 1.95
C SER A 70 3.24 2.33 1.07
N PRO A 71 4.08 3.19 0.42
CA PRO A 71 3.58 4.23 -0.47
C PRO A 71 2.83 3.65 -1.66
N LEU A 72 1.69 4.25 -1.96
CA LEU A 72 0.87 3.90 -3.10
C LEU A 72 1.60 4.23 -4.42
N VAL A 73 1.61 3.28 -5.35
CA VAL A 73 2.16 3.46 -6.69
C VAL A 73 1.06 3.79 -7.70
N TRP A 74 -0.01 3.00 -7.69
CA TRP A 74 -1.21 3.19 -8.50
C TRP A 74 -2.39 2.39 -7.91
N TYR A 75 -3.59 2.73 -8.35
CA TYR A 75 -4.81 1.96 -8.11
C TYR A 75 -5.75 2.01 -9.31
N ASN A 76 -6.65 1.05 -9.37
CA ASN A 76 -7.76 1.01 -10.30
C ASN A 76 -9.03 0.55 -9.58
N ILE A 77 -10.16 1.12 -9.96
CA ILE A 77 -11.49 0.78 -9.41
C ILE A 77 -12.33 0.21 -10.54
N ASP A 78 -12.88 -0.98 -10.32
CA ASP A 78 -13.84 -1.65 -11.19
C ASP A 78 -15.04 -2.13 -10.36
N GLY A 79 -16.14 -1.40 -10.45
CA GLY A 79 -17.31 -1.61 -9.61
C GLY A 79 -16.98 -1.53 -8.12
N ALA A 80 -17.23 -2.61 -7.40
CA ALA A 80 -16.91 -2.73 -5.99
C ALA A 80 -15.44 -3.12 -5.70
N GLN A 81 -14.66 -3.41 -6.73
CA GLN A 81 -13.29 -3.89 -6.56
C GLN A 81 -12.28 -2.76 -6.74
N VAL A 82 -11.32 -2.69 -5.83
CA VAL A 82 -10.14 -1.85 -5.99
C VAL A 82 -8.92 -2.74 -6.05
N VAL A 83 -8.13 -2.57 -7.12
CA VAL A 83 -6.80 -3.17 -7.24
C VAL A 83 -5.79 -2.06 -7.06
N TYR A 84 -4.83 -2.25 -6.16
CA TYR A 84 -3.80 -1.23 -5.98
C TYR A 84 -2.43 -1.84 -5.75
N LYS A 85 -1.41 -1.10 -6.13
CA LYS A 85 -0.02 -1.47 -5.93
C LYS A 85 0.64 -0.51 -4.96
N VAL A 86 1.33 -1.08 -4.00
CA VAL A 86 2.28 -0.36 -3.14
C VAL A 86 3.69 -0.88 -3.36
N VAL A 87 4.66 -0.17 -2.83
CA VAL A 87 5.99 -0.69 -2.58
C VAL A 87 6.22 -0.71 -1.07
N ASN A 88 6.61 -1.86 -0.54
CA ASN A 88 7.08 -1.96 0.83
C ASN A 88 8.50 -1.39 0.87
N ARG A 89 8.67 -0.24 1.50
CA ARG A 89 9.88 0.58 1.43
C ARG A 89 10.46 0.82 2.82
N ALA A 90 11.76 0.69 2.92
CA ALA A 90 12.51 1.14 4.08
C ALA A 90 13.49 2.24 3.67
N ASP A 91 13.64 3.24 4.54
CA ASP A 91 14.74 4.17 4.40
C ASP A 91 16.05 3.45 4.61
N ASN A 92 17.04 3.75 3.76
CA ASN A 92 18.33 3.12 3.91
C ASN A 92 18.97 3.56 5.23
N PRO A 93 19.35 2.63 6.11
CA PRO A 93 20.05 2.94 7.35
C PRO A 93 21.36 3.72 7.12
N GLN A 94 22.00 3.49 5.97
CA GLN A 94 23.19 4.21 5.57
C GLN A 94 22.80 5.59 5.01
N PRO A 95 23.29 6.71 5.57
CA PRO A 95 23.02 8.04 5.05
C PRO A 95 23.40 8.17 3.57
N GLY A 96 22.44 8.64 2.74
CA GLY A 96 22.63 8.77 1.28
C GLY A 96 22.58 7.46 0.50
N GLY A 97 22.29 6.34 1.14
CA GLY A 97 22.10 5.06 0.46
C GLY A 97 20.83 5.01 -0.38
N GLU A 98 20.81 4.11 -1.38
CA GLU A 98 19.64 3.88 -2.24
C GLU A 98 18.45 3.37 -1.44
N THR A 99 17.25 3.72 -1.89
CA THR A 99 16.00 3.20 -1.34
C THR A 99 15.94 1.68 -1.45
N ILE A 100 15.52 1.04 -0.37
CA ILE A 100 15.35 -0.42 -0.29
C ILE A 100 13.87 -0.71 -0.33
N GLU A 101 13.39 -1.43 -1.34
CA GLU A 101 11.96 -1.67 -1.55
C GLU A 101 11.66 -2.97 -2.28
N PHE A 102 10.44 -3.48 -2.11
CA PHE A 102 9.87 -4.56 -2.91
C PHE A 102 8.37 -4.29 -3.15
N PRO A 103 7.81 -4.73 -4.31
CA PRO A 103 6.42 -4.46 -4.65
C PRO A 103 5.45 -5.40 -3.92
N SER A 104 4.23 -4.91 -3.71
CA SER A 104 3.08 -5.68 -3.25
C SER A 104 1.84 -5.23 -4.03
N LEU A 105 0.93 -6.15 -4.30
CA LEU A 105 -0.32 -5.92 -5.01
C LEU A 105 -1.47 -6.38 -4.13
N GLN A 106 -2.45 -5.51 -3.94
CA GLN A 106 -3.64 -5.80 -3.15
C GLN A 106 -4.89 -5.70 -3.99
N VAL A 107 -5.85 -6.56 -3.66
CA VAL A 107 -7.20 -6.53 -4.21
C VAL A 107 -8.17 -6.46 -3.05
N ILE A 108 -8.95 -5.40 -2.98
CA ILE A 108 -9.95 -5.20 -1.94
C ILE A 108 -11.35 -5.10 -2.54
N ARG A 109 -12.35 -5.53 -1.79
CA ARG A 109 -13.75 -5.52 -2.22
C ARG A 109 -14.59 -4.67 -1.28
N TYR A 110 -15.20 -3.65 -1.85
CA TYR A 110 -16.12 -2.76 -1.16
C TYR A 110 -17.47 -3.43 -0.90
N ALA A 111 -18.03 -3.19 0.27
CA ALA A 111 -19.31 -3.76 0.73
C ALA A 111 -20.43 -2.72 0.93
N GLY A 112 -20.15 -1.44 0.68
CA GLY A 112 -21.04 -0.33 1.00
C GLY A 112 -20.73 0.28 2.39
N ASP A 113 -21.31 1.43 2.66
CA ASP A 113 -21.24 2.13 3.96
C ASP A 113 -19.81 2.32 4.50
N GLY A 114 -18.84 2.54 3.60
CA GLY A 114 -17.43 2.69 3.96
C GLY A 114 -16.75 1.39 4.43
N LYS A 115 -17.35 0.21 4.20
CA LYS A 115 -16.85 -1.09 4.64
C LYS A 115 -16.26 -1.92 3.52
N TRP A 116 -15.33 -2.81 3.89
CA TRP A 116 -14.65 -3.74 3.00
C TRP A 116 -14.98 -5.19 3.36
N ALA A 117 -15.37 -5.98 2.36
CA ALA A 117 -15.72 -7.39 2.54
C ALA A 117 -14.50 -8.31 2.46
N SER A 118 -13.47 -7.89 1.73
CA SER A 118 -12.26 -8.72 1.63
C SER A 118 -11.05 -7.90 1.24
N GLU A 119 -9.89 -8.47 1.56
CA GLU A 119 -8.59 -8.09 1.02
C GLU A 119 -7.79 -9.33 0.66
N ASP A 120 -7.14 -9.28 -0.50
CA ASP A 120 -6.12 -10.23 -0.92
C ASP A 120 -4.81 -9.47 -1.11
N ASP A 121 -3.75 -9.90 -0.43
CA ASP A 121 -2.43 -9.28 -0.45
C ASP A 121 -1.38 -10.23 -1.05
N TRP A 122 -0.81 -9.83 -2.18
CA TRP A 122 0.22 -10.59 -2.90
C TRP A 122 1.56 -9.89 -2.89
N TRP A 123 2.56 -10.62 -2.47
CA TRP A 123 3.96 -10.24 -2.58
C TRP A 123 4.86 -11.47 -2.71
N THR A 124 6.08 -11.31 -3.16
CA THR A 124 6.96 -12.46 -3.36
C THR A 124 7.93 -12.61 -2.20
N VAL A 125 8.00 -13.83 -1.67
CA VAL A 125 8.92 -14.17 -0.56
C VAL A 125 10.37 -13.93 -0.96
N ALA A 126 10.72 -14.15 -2.23
CA ALA A 126 12.08 -13.93 -2.74
C ALA A 126 12.49 -12.46 -2.66
N GLU A 127 11.58 -11.54 -3.06
CA GLU A 127 11.84 -10.09 -3.02
C GLU A 127 11.88 -9.58 -1.58
N MET A 128 10.97 -10.03 -0.72
CA MET A 128 10.99 -9.69 0.71
C MET A 128 12.29 -10.16 1.37
N ARG A 129 12.74 -11.37 1.09
CA ARG A 129 14.03 -11.88 1.62
C ARG A 129 15.22 -11.06 1.10
N LEU A 130 15.19 -10.64 -0.17
CA LEU A 130 16.22 -9.76 -0.72
C LEU A 130 16.20 -8.38 -0.05
N PHE A 131 15.01 -7.81 0.14
CA PHE A 131 14.79 -6.57 0.88
C PHE A 131 15.40 -6.64 2.28
N ASN A 132 15.07 -7.68 3.05
CA ASN A 132 15.59 -7.86 4.40
C ASN A 132 17.12 -7.97 4.43
N ARG A 133 17.71 -8.76 3.52
CA ARG A 133 19.19 -8.88 3.42
C ARG A 133 19.85 -7.53 3.09
N ARG A 134 19.27 -6.76 2.16
CA ARG A 134 19.78 -5.43 1.78
C ARG A 134 19.71 -4.46 2.95
N TYR A 135 18.60 -4.47 3.67
CA TYR A 135 18.40 -3.61 4.84
C TYR A 135 19.40 -3.94 5.95
N GLN A 136 19.54 -5.21 6.32
CA GLN A 136 20.51 -5.64 7.33
C GLN A 136 21.96 -5.31 6.94
N ALA A 137 22.34 -5.62 5.71
CA ALA A 137 23.66 -5.25 5.22
C ALA A 137 23.93 -3.73 5.21
N ALA A 138 22.90 -2.92 4.98
CA ALA A 138 23.02 -1.47 5.07
C ALA A 138 23.19 -1.00 6.53
N ARG A 139 22.47 -1.60 7.48
CA ARG A 139 22.63 -1.35 8.91
C ARG A 139 24.05 -1.70 9.41
N GLU A 140 24.54 -2.87 9.03
CA GLU A 140 25.89 -3.31 9.38
C GLU A 140 26.95 -2.36 8.85
N ARG A 141 26.83 -1.91 7.59
CA ARG A 141 27.77 -0.96 7.00
C ARG A 141 27.71 0.42 7.65
N ALA A 142 26.54 0.85 8.07
CA ALA A 142 26.36 2.14 8.74
C ALA A 142 26.91 2.12 10.18
N GLY A 143 26.91 0.97 10.85
CA GLY A 143 27.36 0.83 12.23
C GLY A 143 26.68 1.84 13.16
N ASP A 144 27.48 2.55 13.96
CA ASP A 144 26.99 3.57 14.89
C ASP A 144 26.38 4.81 14.19
N LYS A 145 26.54 4.94 12.88
CA LYS A 145 25.94 6.00 12.06
C LYS A 145 24.62 5.57 11.44
N ALA A 146 24.15 4.34 11.70
CA ALA A 146 22.88 3.87 11.20
C ALA A 146 21.78 4.82 11.68
N ARG A 147 20.93 5.24 10.74
CA ARG A 147 19.71 5.96 11.10
C ARG A 147 18.76 5.00 11.78
N ASP A 148 18.16 5.44 12.86
CA ASP A 148 17.00 4.73 13.39
C ASP A 148 15.89 4.71 12.36
N PRO A 149 15.07 3.65 12.32
CA PRO A 149 13.87 3.67 11.54
C PRO A 149 13.06 4.91 11.89
N LEU A 150 12.66 5.67 10.87
CA LEU A 150 11.77 6.80 11.11
C LEU A 150 10.52 6.27 11.81
N SER A 151 10.16 6.89 12.92
CA SER A 151 8.87 6.64 13.53
C SER A 151 7.82 6.98 12.48
N ARG A 152 6.88 6.07 12.27
CA ARG A 152 5.80 6.29 11.33
C ARG A 152 4.91 7.47 11.74
N LEU A 153 4.81 7.71 13.04
CA LEU A 153 4.12 8.87 13.60
C LEU A 153 4.80 10.20 13.21
N ASP A 154 6.12 10.20 13.04
CA ASP A 154 6.86 11.40 12.65
C ASP A 154 6.71 11.75 11.16
N TRP A 155 6.24 10.81 10.37
CA TRP A 155 6.03 11.02 8.95
C TRP A 155 4.95 12.03 8.63
N ASP A 156 3.91 12.05 9.43
CA ASP A 156 2.73 12.88 9.24
C ASP A 156 2.68 14.07 10.20
N ALA A 157 3.72 14.23 11.04
CA ALA A 157 3.83 15.38 11.92
C ALA A 157 3.83 16.68 11.10
N GLY A 158 2.76 17.45 11.20
CA GLY A 158 2.56 18.72 10.50
C GLY A 158 1.96 18.62 9.09
N ARG A 159 1.47 17.44 8.65
CA ARG A 159 0.75 17.29 7.39
C ARG A 159 -0.75 17.20 7.63
N GLU A 160 -1.51 17.93 6.82
CA GLU A 160 -2.95 17.70 6.72
C GLU A 160 -3.18 16.39 5.96
N VAL A 161 -3.54 15.35 6.70
CA VAL A 161 -3.91 14.06 6.13
C VAL A 161 -5.18 14.25 5.32
N GLY A 162 -5.11 14.00 4.03
CA GLY A 162 -6.31 13.94 3.18
C GLY A 162 -6.50 15.06 2.17
N THR A 163 -5.55 15.98 2.03
CA THR A 163 -5.62 16.99 0.97
C THR A 163 -4.87 16.53 -0.29
N GLY A 164 -5.59 16.37 -1.37
CA GLY A 164 -5.04 16.14 -2.70
C GLY A 164 -4.32 14.79 -2.85
N THR A 165 -3.10 14.82 -3.34
CA THR A 165 -2.28 13.67 -3.67
C THR A 165 -1.26 13.30 -2.58
N ASP A 166 -1.36 13.90 -1.39
CA ASP A 166 -0.36 13.78 -0.31
C ASP A 166 -0.49 12.50 0.51
N TRP A 167 -1.45 11.67 0.20
CA TRP A 167 -1.63 10.34 0.75
C TRP A 167 -0.65 9.29 0.20
N VAL A 168 0.20 9.67 -0.75
CA VAL A 168 1.35 8.87 -1.16
C VAL A 168 2.57 9.38 -0.42
N ARG A 169 3.13 8.57 0.45
CA ARG A 169 4.31 8.94 1.26
C ARG A 169 5.50 9.31 0.39
N PRO A 170 6.02 10.53 0.45
CA PRO A 170 7.34 10.83 -0.08
C PRO A 170 8.38 10.31 0.91
N SER A 171 9.35 9.52 0.46
CA SER A 171 10.58 9.30 1.23
C SER A 171 11.77 10.02 0.58
N PRO A 172 12.85 10.27 1.35
CA PRO A 172 14.08 10.77 0.77
C PRO A 172 14.53 9.90 -0.40
N GLY A 173 14.73 10.48 -1.57
CA GLY A 173 15.00 9.74 -2.81
C GLY A 173 13.77 9.20 -3.52
N HIS A 174 12.59 9.61 -3.11
CA HIS A 174 11.33 9.27 -3.78
C HIS A 174 11.39 9.65 -5.27
N ARG A 175 11.09 8.69 -6.12
CA ARG A 175 10.91 8.97 -7.55
C ARG A 175 9.70 9.88 -7.74
N PRO A 176 9.79 10.84 -8.67
CA PRO A 176 8.65 11.68 -8.98
C PRO A 176 7.42 10.80 -9.24
N ARG A 177 6.29 11.24 -8.74
CA ARG A 177 5.01 10.59 -8.97
C ARG A 177 4.78 10.42 -10.46
N PRO A 178 4.38 9.24 -10.94
CA PRO A 178 3.87 9.13 -12.29
C PRO A 178 2.72 10.11 -12.47
N SER A 179 2.67 10.78 -13.62
CA SER A 179 1.65 11.81 -13.91
C SER A 179 0.19 11.28 -13.85
N TRP A 180 0.02 9.96 -13.92
CA TRP A 180 -1.26 9.27 -13.82
C TRP A 180 -1.63 8.84 -12.39
N LEU A 181 -0.72 8.92 -11.43
CA LEU A 181 -1.00 8.54 -10.06
C LEU A 181 -2.04 9.50 -9.45
N GLY A 182 -3.06 8.96 -8.81
CA GLY A 182 -4.21 9.71 -8.30
C GLY A 182 -5.24 10.10 -9.37
N ARG A 183 -5.06 9.63 -10.61
CA ARG A 183 -6.08 9.68 -11.66
C ARG A 183 -6.72 8.31 -11.81
N ASP A 184 -7.95 8.31 -12.27
CA ASP A 184 -8.57 7.09 -12.73
C ASP A 184 -7.77 6.51 -13.90
N VAL A 185 -7.31 5.30 -13.72
CA VAL A 185 -6.80 4.51 -14.84
C VAL A 185 -8.01 3.72 -15.35
N PRO A 186 -8.48 3.97 -16.58
CA PRO A 186 -9.59 3.19 -17.14
C PRO A 186 -9.28 1.70 -17.05
N PRO A 187 -10.24 0.86 -16.64
CA PRO A 187 -10.02 -0.57 -16.61
C PRO A 187 -9.68 -1.08 -18.02
N ILE A 188 -8.67 -1.94 -18.10
CA ILE A 188 -8.37 -2.68 -19.33
C ILE A 188 -9.43 -3.77 -19.47
N THR A 189 -10.37 -3.57 -20.39
CA THR A 189 -11.49 -4.49 -20.60
C THR A 189 -11.36 -5.31 -21.88
N ARG A 190 -10.42 -4.96 -22.74
CA ARG A 190 -10.18 -5.61 -24.05
C ARG A 190 -8.70 -5.48 -24.45
N LEU A 191 -8.26 -6.34 -25.35
CA LEU A 191 -6.85 -6.36 -25.81
C LEU A 191 -6.39 -5.02 -26.42
N SER A 192 -7.28 -4.28 -27.08
CA SER A 192 -6.95 -2.95 -27.61
C SER A 192 -6.55 -1.92 -26.55
N ASP A 193 -7.00 -2.10 -25.31
CA ASP A 193 -6.66 -1.20 -24.22
C ASP A 193 -5.22 -1.46 -23.74
N ILE A 194 -4.72 -2.69 -23.89
CA ILE A 194 -3.33 -3.08 -23.60
C ILE A 194 -2.38 -2.44 -24.63
N ASP A 195 -2.76 -2.43 -25.90
CA ASP A 195 -1.93 -1.85 -26.97
C ASP A 195 -1.67 -0.35 -26.77
N VAL A 196 -2.62 0.38 -26.23
CA VAL A 196 -2.45 1.81 -25.91
C VAL A 196 -1.42 1.99 -24.79
N GLY A 197 -1.44 1.15 -23.78
CA GLY A 197 -0.49 1.18 -22.66
C GLY A 197 0.94 0.84 -23.09
N VAL A 198 1.12 -0.14 -23.97
CA VAL A 198 2.44 -0.58 -24.46
C VAL A 198 3.08 0.49 -25.36
N ARG A 199 2.30 1.16 -26.22
CA ARG A 199 2.81 2.23 -27.09
C ARG A 199 3.31 3.43 -26.29
N HIS A 200 2.65 3.79 -25.20
CA HIS A 200 3.11 4.88 -24.33
C HIS A 200 4.38 4.53 -23.55
N ALA A 201 4.54 3.27 -23.17
CA ALA A 201 5.74 2.80 -22.46
C ALA A 201 6.97 2.74 -23.38
N VAL A 202 6.79 2.47 -24.68
CA VAL A 202 7.87 2.43 -25.68
C VAL A 202 8.27 3.83 -26.17
N ALA A 203 7.33 4.77 -26.21
CA ALA A 203 7.61 6.15 -26.62
C ALA A 203 8.31 7.00 -25.53
N ALA A 204 8.39 6.51 -24.30
CA ALA A 204 9.03 7.18 -23.16
C ALA A 204 10.47 6.69 -22.86
N ARG A 205 11.12 5.99 -23.80
CA ARG A 205 12.53 5.54 -23.70
C ARG A 205 13.43 6.35 -24.61
#